data_9aac9c7206de17cafcaea2b4fe88f33e
#
_entry.id   9aac9c7206de17cafcaea2b4fe88f33e
#
_cell.length_a   1.000
_cell.length_b   1.000
_cell.length_c   1.000
_cell.angle_alpha   90.00
_cell.angle_beta   90.00
_cell.angle_gamma   90.00
#
_symmetry.space_group_name_H-M   'P 1'
#
loop_
_entity.id
_entity.type
_entity.pdbx_description
1 polymer ?
#
loop_
_entity_poly.entity_id
_entity_poly.type
_entity_poly.pdbx_seq_one_letter_code
_entity_poly.pdbx_strand_id
1 'polypeptide(L)'
;MSSRPLADEIRPRSLDEVVGQRHLIGPGGVLRRLIDAGTSANMIFYGPSGTGKTTIANIIANKTNKTLYRLNATTASLQDVKDIIASVGTLMAPGGILLYLDEIQYFNKKQQQSLLEFMENGSITLIASTTENPFFYVYNALLSRSTVFEFKQVEPRELLPAVERALGILKERSPLPLAWEEGVPMLLATQCGGDVRKAVSACELLYEAADVTNGELLLKSEDALQVAQRSAMRYDKGGDAMYDCASALMKSLRGSDPDAALHYLARFLEAGDLVTPCRRLLCSASEDIGMAYPQAVAIVKACVDTAMQLGLPEAQLPLAQAAILLATAPKSNSVV
;
A
#
# COMPACT_ATOMS: atom_id res chain seq x y z
N MET A 1 11.07 16.60 -23.96
CA MET A 1 10.34 15.52 -23.26
C MET A 1 9.48 16.17 -22.18
N SER A 2 8.25 15.70 -21.96
CA SER A 2 7.39 16.20 -20.90
C SER A 2 8.09 16.04 -19.54
N SER A 3 8.05 17.06 -18.68
CA SER A 3 8.68 17.02 -17.37
C SER A 3 7.85 16.21 -16.35
N ARG A 4 6.74 15.61 -16.76
CA ARG A 4 5.87 14.81 -15.89
C ARG A 4 6.09 13.33 -16.11
N PRO A 5 6.14 12.51 -15.02
CA PRO A 5 6.22 11.05 -15.13
C PRO A 5 5.04 10.50 -15.95
N LEU A 6 5.30 9.48 -16.76
CA LEU A 6 4.29 8.83 -17.60
C LEU A 6 3.07 8.37 -16.78
N ALA A 7 3.30 7.85 -15.58
CA ALA A 7 2.24 7.40 -14.67
C ALA A 7 1.24 8.50 -14.28
N ASP A 8 1.64 9.76 -14.28
CA ASP A 8 0.72 10.87 -14.01
C ASP A 8 0.01 11.34 -15.28
N GLU A 9 0.64 11.22 -16.44
CA GLU A 9 0.07 11.59 -17.73
C GLU A 9 -1.06 10.65 -18.18
N ILE A 10 -0.82 9.34 -18.08
CA ILE A 10 -1.76 8.31 -18.53
C ILE A 10 -2.79 7.92 -17.45
N ARG A 11 -2.88 8.72 -16.38
CA ARG A 11 -3.81 8.45 -15.28
C ARG A 11 -5.25 8.36 -15.82
N PRO A 12 -6.00 7.30 -15.48
CA PRO A 12 -7.39 7.13 -15.89
C PRO A 12 -8.26 8.34 -15.58
N ARG A 13 -9.13 8.69 -16.53
CA ARG A 13 -10.10 9.78 -16.42
C ARG A 13 -11.54 9.29 -16.24
N SER A 14 -11.80 8.04 -16.53
CA SER A 14 -13.08 7.36 -16.33
C SER A 14 -12.89 6.08 -15.53
N LEU A 15 -13.98 5.56 -14.91
CA LEU A 15 -13.94 4.30 -14.17
C LEU A 15 -13.61 3.10 -15.05
N ASP A 16 -13.96 3.16 -16.34
CA ASP A 16 -13.75 2.07 -17.29
C ASP A 16 -12.27 1.94 -17.71
N GLU A 17 -11.48 2.98 -17.51
CA GLU A 17 -10.03 2.97 -17.74
C GLU A 17 -9.24 2.47 -16.50
N VAL A 18 -9.89 2.41 -15.34
CA VAL A 18 -9.23 1.96 -14.10
C VAL A 18 -9.10 0.44 -14.13
N VAL A 19 -7.88 -0.04 -13.95
CA VAL A 19 -7.59 -1.48 -13.89
C VAL A 19 -7.78 -2.01 -12.47
N GLY A 20 -8.23 -3.25 -12.35
CA GLY A 20 -8.52 -3.89 -11.07
C GLY A 20 -9.77 -3.34 -10.37
N GLN A 21 -9.87 -3.61 -9.07
CA GLN A 21 -10.93 -3.12 -8.17
C GLN A 21 -12.36 -3.46 -8.63
N ARG A 22 -12.56 -4.56 -9.34
CA ARG A 22 -13.87 -4.95 -9.92
C ARG A 22 -14.98 -5.07 -8.86
N HIS A 23 -14.63 -5.45 -7.64
CA HIS A 23 -15.57 -5.52 -6.52
C HIS A 23 -16.14 -4.15 -6.10
N LEU A 24 -15.41 -3.05 -6.37
CA LEU A 24 -15.83 -1.68 -6.06
C LEU A 24 -16.46 -0.98 -7.26
N ILE A 25 -15.79 -1.05 -8.41
CA ILE A 25 -16.10 -0.24 -9.59
C ILE A 25 -16.55 -1.06 -10.81
N GLY A 26 -16.59 -2.39 -10.70
CA GLY A 26 -17.16 -3.25 -11.73
C GLY A 26 -18.68 -3.06 -11.88
N PRO A 27 -19.30 -3.71 -12.88
CA PRO A 27 -20.75 -3.68 -13.05
C PRO A 27 -21.48 -4.07 -11.76
N GLY A 28 -22.34 -3.17 -11.24
CA GLY A 28 -23.05 -3.38 -9.98
C GLY A 28 -22.26 -3.07 -8.70
N GLY A 29 -21.00 -2.66 -8.79
CA GLY A 29 -20.17 -2.23 -7.66
C GLY A 29 -20.80 -1.06 -6.89
N VAL A 30 -20.70 -1.09 -5.56
CA VAL A 30 -21.31 -0.06 -4.71
C VAL A 30 -20.70 1.32 -4.98
N LEU A 31 -19.36 1.38 -5.05
CA LEU A 31 -18.65 2.64 -5.31
C LEU A 31 -19.00 3.20 -6.70
N ARG A 32 -19.09 2.33 -7.72
CA ARG A 32 -19.52 2.73 -9.07
C ARG A 32 -20.89 3.39 -9.04
N ARG A 33 -21.88 2.76 -8.40
CA ARG A 33 -23.25 3.32 -8.31
C ARG A 33 -23.29 4.67 -7.60
N LEU A 34 -22.49 4.86 -6.54
CA LEU A 34 -22.38 6.15 -5.85
C LEU A 34 -21.79 7.23 -6.76
N ILE A 35 -20.75 6.89 -7.51
CA ILE A 35 -20.10 7.82 -8.45
C ILE A 35 -21.03 8.16 -9.62
N ASP A 36 -21.71 7.19 -10.19
CA ASP A 36 -22.65 7.39 -11.31
C ASP A 36 -23.88 8.19 -10.88
N ALA A 37 -24.32 8.06 -9.64
CA ALA A 37 -25.39 8.88 -9.04
C ALA A 37 -24.92 10.30 -8.68
N GLY A 38 -23.65 10.66 -8.85
CA GLY A 38 -23.10 11.95 -8.44
C GLY A 38 -23.13 12.17 -6.93
N THR A 39 -23.22 11.09 -6.14
CA THR A 39 -23.33 11.18 -4.69
C THR A 39 -21.99 11.60 -4.10
N SER A 40 -22.01 12.68 -3.32
CA SER A 40 -20.85 13.22 -2.62
C SER A 40 -20.92 12.82 -1.14
N ALA A 41 -20.41 11.65 -0.82
CA ALA A 41 -20.31 11.15 0.56
C ALA A 41 -18.85 11.18 1.05
N ASN A 42 -18.67 11.24 2.37
CA ASN A 42 -17.36 11.07 2.97
C ASN A 42 -16.93 9.60 2.86
N MET A 43 -15.69 9.38 2.45
CA MET A 43 -15.16 8.05 2.17
C MET A 43 -13.76 7.87 2.75
N ILE A 44 -13.44 6.65 3.11
CA ILE A 44 -12.09 6.24 3.50
C ILE A 44 -11.68 5.10 2.59
N PHE A 45 -10.61 5.31 1.83
CA PHE A 45 -10.02 4.33 0.94
C PHE A 45 -8.79 3.72 1.60
N TYR A 46 -8.79 2.42 1.84
CA TYR A 46 -7.62 1.77 2.42
C TYR A 46 -7.15 0.60 1.53
N GLY A 47 -5.88 0.28 1.65
CA GLY A 47 -5.23 -0.80 0.92
C GLY A 47 -3.90 -0.40 0.30
N PRO A 48 -3.20 -1.33 -0.39
CA PRO A 48 -1.84 -1.14 -0.87
C PRO A 48 -1.65 0.09 -1.76
N SER A 49 -0.41 0.60 -1.82
CA SER A 49 -0.06 1.71 -2.71
C SER A 49 -0.27 1.34 -4.19
N GLY A 50 -0.48 2.34 -5.05
CA GLY A 50 -0.60 2.14 -6.49
C GLY A 50 -1.87 1.41 -6.96
N THR A 51 -2.84 1.14 -6.09
CA THR A 51 -4.10 0.42 -6.39
C THR A 51 -5.21 1.30 -6.95
N GLY A 52 -4.96 2.60 -7.18
CA GLY A 52 -5.91 3.51 -7.82
C GLY A 52 -6.70 4.43 -6.88
N LYS A 53 -6.44 4.45 -5.56
CA LYS A 53 -7.17 5.30 -4.59
C LYS A 53 -7.25 6.77 -5.01
N THR A 54 -6.11 7.40 -5.29
CA THR A 54 -6.04 8.80 -5.74
C THR A 54 -6.71 9.01 -7.11
N THR A 55 -6.62 8.02 -8.00
CA THR A 55 -7.25 8.08 -9.34
C THR A 55 -8.76 8.11 -9.21
N ILE A 56 -9.34 7.24 -8.40
CA ILE A 56 -10.80 7.21 -8.17
C ILE A 56 -11.27 8.49 -7.48
N ALA A 57 -10.52 9.03 -6.52
CA ALA A 57 -10.84 10.32 -5.90
C ALA A 57 -10.92 11.47 -6.94
N ASN A 58 -10.02 11.49 -7.94
CA ASN A 58 -10.08 12.44 -9.04
C ASN A 58 -11.33 12.28 -9.90
N ILE A 59 -11.69 11.04 -10.23
CA ILE A 59 -12.89 10.74 -11.02
C ILE A 59 -14.14 11.19 -10.26
N ILE A 60 -14.21 10.97 -8.95
CA ILE A 60 -15.32 11.44 -8.10
C ILE A 60 -15.41 12.97 -8.13
N ALA A 61 -14.29 13.67 -7.96
CA ALA A 61 -14.28 15.13 -7.99
C ALA A 61 -14.83 15.68 -9.32
N ASN A 62 -14.37 15.12 -10.43
CA ASN A 62 -14.82 15.52 -11.76
C ASN A 62 -16.33 15.25 -11.98
N LYS A 63 -16.84 14.12 -11.50
CA LYS A 63 -18.25 13.73 -11.62
C LYS A 63 -19.17 14.57 -10.73
N THR A 64 -18.70 15.04 -9.59
CA THR A 64 -19.48 15.80 -8.61
C THR A 64 -19.37 17.32 -8.78
N ASN A 65 -18.62 17.80 -9.78
CA ASN A 65 -18.32 19.23 -10.00
C ASN A 65 -17.73 19.95 -8.78
N LYS A 66 -17.06 19.19 -7.89
CA LYS A 66 -16.39 19.74 -6.72
C LYS A 66 -14.95 20.12 -7.04
N THR A 67 -14.48 21.20 -6.44
CA THR A 67 -13.06 21.55 -6.52
C THR A 67 -12.25 20.59 -5.68
N LEU A 68 -11.33 19.86 -6.32
CA LEU A 68 -10.48 18.90 -5.65
C LEU A 68 -9.24 19.57 -5.06
N TYR A 69 -9.11 19.48 -3.75
CA TYR A 69 -7.86 19.80 -3.05
C TYR A 69 -7.21 18.50 -2.55
N ARG A 70 -5.90 18.44 -2.69
CA ARG A 70 -5.11 17.28 -2.26
C ARG A 70 -4.10 17.69 -1.22
N LEU A 71 -4.14 17.02 -0.09
CA LEU A 71 -3.15 17.13 0.96
C LEU A 71 -2.56 15.77 1.27
N ASN A 72 -1.29 15.76 1.65
CA ASN A 72 -0.65 14.57 2.19
C ASN A 72 -0.42 14.80 3.68
N ALA A 73 -0.98 13.94 4.54
CA ALA A 73 -0.91 14.09 6.00
C ALA A 73 0.52 13.98 6.56
N THR A 74 1.47 13.49 5.78
CA THR A 74 2.89 13.47 6.18
C THR A 74 3.53 14.86 6.19
N THR A 75 3.01 15.79 5.37
CA THR A 75 3.57 17.14 5.20
C THR A 75 2.59 18.26 5.52
N ALA A 76 1.29 17.98 5.44
CA ALA A 76 0.24 18.95 5.67
C ALA A 76 0.01 19.23 7.14
N SER A 77 -0.40 20.47 7.43
CA SER A 77 -0.85 20.93 8.73
C SER A 77 -2.37 21.14 8.74
N LEU A 78 -2.93 21.32 9.94
CA LEU A 78 -4.33 21.69 10.09
C LEU A 78 -4.61 23.10 9.52
N GLN A 79 -3.59 23.96 9.48
CA GLN A 79 -3.73 25.30 8.89
C GLN A 79 -3.97 25.22 7.39
N ASP A 80 -3.29 24.31 6.68
CA ASP A 80 -3.51 24.08 5.25
C ASP A 80 -4.96 23.67 4.96
N VAL A 81 -5.56 22.86 5.82
CA VAL A 81 -6.99 22.49 5.72
C VAL A 81 -7.88 23.70 5.90
N LYS A 82 -7.59 24.57 6.90
CA LYS A 82 -8.37 25.80 7.14
C LYS A 82 -8.26 26.79 5.99
N ASP A 83 -7.09 26.93 5.40
CA ASP A 83 -6.86 27.82 4.26
C ASP A 83 -7.65 27.35 3.02
N ILE A 84 -7.73 26.03 2.80
CA ILE A 84 -8.57 25.44 1.76
C ILE A 84 -10.06 25.77 2.05
N ILE A 85 -10.51 25.59 3.28
CA ILE A 85 -11.90 25.83 3.68
C ILE A 85 -12.28 27.32 3.53
N ALA A 86 -11.34 28.22 3.79
CA ALA A 86 -11.58 29.66 3.56
C ALA A 86 -11.94 29.99 2.10
N SER A 87 -11.64 29.10 1.15
CA SER A 87 -12.03 29.25 -0.25
C SER A 87 -13.46 28.76 -0.57
N VAL A 88 -14.17 28.15 0.39
CA VAL A 88 -15.55 27.68 0.22
C VAL A 88 -16.49 28.84 -0.10
N GLY A 89 -17.34 28.65 -1.11
CA GLY A 89 -18.30 29.68 -1.51
C GLY A 89 -17.72 30.87 -2.28
N THR A 90 -16.42 30.85 -2.57
CA THR A 90 -15.79 31.83 -3.47
C THR A 90 -15.88 31.36 -4.94
N LEU A 91 -15.47 32.24 -5.87
CA LEU A 91 -15.34 31.87 -7.28
C LEU A 91 -14.37 30.70 -7.53
N MET A 92 -13.53 30.39 -6.53
CA MET A 92 -12.53 29.30 -6.60
C MET A 92 -13.15 27.90 -6.35
N ALA A 93 -14.30 27.80 -5.65
CA ALA A 93 -14.95 26.53 -5.33
C ALA A 93 -16.50 26.64 -5.39
N PRO A 94 -17.09 26.94 -6.55
CA PRO A 94 -18.53 27.17 -6.68
C PRO A 94 -19.37 25.92 -6.42
N GLY A 95 -18.82 24.73 -6.67
CA GLY A 95 -19.49 23.43 -6.45
C GLY A 95 -19.20 22.78 -5.09
N GLY A 96 -18.51 23.52 -4.20
CA GLY A 96 -18.01 22.99 -2.93
C GLY A 96 -16.66 22.31 -3.05
N ILE A 97 -16.12 21.85 -1.92
CA ILE A 97 -14.79 21.27 -1.83
C ILE A 97 -14.85 19.76 -1.64
N LEU A 98 -14.04 19.04 -2.42
CA LEU A 98 -13.64 17.68 -2.15
C LEU A 98 -12.18 17.69 -1.66
N LEU A 99 -11.98 17.37 -0.39
CA LEU A 99 -10.65 17.26 0.18
C LEU A 99 -10.20 15.79 0.08
N TYR A 100 -9.17 15.54 -0.73
CA TYR A 100 -8.46 14.26 -0.72
C TYR A 100 -7.27 14.37 0.23
N LEU A 101 -7.34 13.62 1.35
CA LEU A 101 -6.28 13.56 2.36
C LEU A 101 -5.57 12.21 2.26
N ASP A 102 -4.36 12.23 1.73
CA ASP A 102 -3.53 11.03 1.58
C ASP A 102 -2.79 10.71 2.88
N GLU A 103 -2.68 9.43 3.20
CA GLU A 103 -1.98 8.89 4.37
C GLU A 103 -2.50 9.45 5.70
N ILE A 104 -3.83 9.45 5.90
CA ILE A 104 -4.52 10.05 7.05
C ILE A 104 -3.98 9.57 8.41
N GLN A 105 -3.38 8.38 8.51
CA GLN A 105 -2.79 7.85 9.75
C GLN A 105 -1.66 8.72 10.32
N TYR A 106 -1.06 9.59 9.52
CA TYR A 106 -0.04 10.55 9.99
C TYR A 106 -0.63 11.78 10.66
N PHE A 107 -1.92 12.04 10.49
CA PHE A 107 -2.62 13.04 11.32
C PHE A 107 -2.87 12.47 12.71
N ASN A 108 -2.47 13.22 13.73
CA ASN A 108 -2.76 12.85 15.11
C ASN A 108 -4.28 12.98 15.41
N LYS A 109 -4.70 12.41 16.55
CA LYS A 109 -6.12 12.36 16.92
C LYS A 109 -6.79 13.75 16.96
N LYS A 110 -6.09 14.80 17.40
CA LYS A 110 -6.64 16.17 17.44
C LYS A 110 -6.84 16.72 16.02
N GLN A 111 -5.90 16.48 15.12
CA GLN A 111 -6.01 16.89 13.72
C GLN A 111 -7.17 16.17 13.03
N GLN A 112 -7.28 14.86 13.21
CA GLN A 112 -8.40 14.08 12.68
C GLN A 112 -9.75 14.55 13.27
N GLN A 113 -9.80 14.86 14.57
CA GLN A 113 -11.01 15.36 15.22
C GLN A 113 -11.44 16.73 14.66
N SER A 114 -10.50 17.60 14.32
CA SER A 114 -10.80 18.89 13.72
C SER A 114 -11.44 18.80 12.33
N LEU A 115 -11.20 17.72 11.60
CA LEU A 115 -11.86 17.48 10.30
C LEU A 115 -13.36 17.25 10.45
N LEU A 116 -13.83 16.72 11.59
CA LEU A 116 -15.25 16.42 11.84
C LEU A 116 -16.12 17.66 11.71
N GLU A 117 -15.70 18.79 12.28
CA GLU A 117 -16.44 20.05 12.23
C GLU A 117 -16.72 20.46 10.78
N PHE A 118 -15.73 20.33 9.91
CA PHE A 118 -15.82 20.72 8.51
C PHE A 118 -16.61 19.71 7.65
N MET A 119 -16.65 18.45 8.07
CA MET A 119 -17.48 17.43 7.45
C MET A 119 -18.97 17.59 7.86
N GLU A 120 -19.22 17.88 9.15
CA GLU A 120 -20.56 17.99 9.71
C GLU A 120 -21.30 19.25 9.24
N ASN A 121 -20.60 20.37 9.10
CA ASN A 121 -21.17 21.60 8.57
C ASN A 121 -21.23 21.63 7.02
N GLY A 122 -20.76 20.58 6.35
CA GLY A 122 -20.78 20.44 4.88
C GLY A 122 -19.76 21.30 4.14
N SER A 123 -18.81 21.95 4.84
CA SER A 123 -17.75 22.75 4.23
C SER A 123 -16.86 21.92 3.31
N ILE A 124 -16.62 20.68 3.67
CA ILE A 124 -15.86 19.74 2.85
C ILE A 124 -16.59 18.39 2.69
N THR A 125 -16.33 17.73 1.55
CA THR A 125 -16.48 16.28 1.44
C THR A 125 -15.10 15.67 1.56
N LEU A 126 -14.92 14.79 2.51
CA LEU A 126 -13.62 14.15 2.77
C LEU A 126 -13.53 12.80 2.03
N ILE A 127 -12.47 12.63 1.25
CA ILE A 127 -11.98 11.31 0.86
C ILE A 127 -10.58 11.15 1.46
N ALA A 128 -10.47 10.34 2.50
CA ALA A 128 -9.18 10.03 3.10
C ALA A 128 -8.64 8.73 2.51
N SER A 129 -7.33 8.62 2.37
CA SER A 129 -6.66 7.37 1.99
C SER A 129 -5.63 6.96 3.03
N THR A 130 -5.41 5.65 3.11
CA THR A 130 -4.40 5.04 3.98
C THR A 130 -3.93 3.72 3.40
N THR A 131 -2.68 3.36 3.65
CA THR A 131 -2.15 2.02 3.42
C THR A 131 -2.37 1.08 4.62
N GLU A 132 -2.73 1.66 5.78
CA GLU A 132 -2.94 0.96 7.03
C GLU A 132 -4.42 0.57 7.22
N ASN A 133 -4.68 -0.37 8.12
CA ASN A 133 -6.05 -0.71 8.47
C ASN A 133 -6.73 0.47 9.19
N PRO A 134 -7.79 1.08 8.61
CA PRO A 134 -8.37 2.31 9.14
C PRO A 134 -8.99 2.14 10.53
N PHE A 135 -9.42 0.95 10.90
CA PHE A 135 -10.04 0.67 12.20
C PHE A 135 -9.07 0.80 13.38
N PHE A 136 -7.75 0.80 13.12
CA PHE A 136 -6.72 1.00 14.14
C PHE A 136 -6.15 2.43 14.17
N TYR A 137 -6.14 3.11 13.04
CA TYR A 137 -5.40 4.37 12.88
C TYR A 137 -6.30 5.59 12.65
N VAL A 138 -7.54 5.37 12.18
CA VAL A 138 -8.46 6.47 11.94
C VAL A 138 -9.38 6.66 13.15
N TYR A 139 -9.62 7.90 13.52
CA TYR A 139 -10.48 8.25 14.65
C TYR A 139 -11.91 7.74 14.44
N ASN A 140 -12.45 7.02 15.40
CA ASN A 140 -13.75 6.34 15.29
C ASN A 140 -14.91 7.25 14.85
N ALA A 141 -14.88 8.53 15.25
CA ALA A 141 -15.92 9.47 14.84
C ALA A 141 -15.85 9.83 13.35
N LEU A 142 -14.67 9.77 12.71
CA LEU A 142 -14.53 9.88 11.25
C LEU A 142 -15.04 8.62 10.56
N LEU A 143 -14.69 7.44 11.09
CA LEU A 143 -15.16 6.14 10.56
C LEU A 143 -16.69 6.07 10.55
N SER A 144 -17.35 6.48 11.65
CA SER A 144 -18.80 6.44 11.78
C SER A 144 -19.55 7.38 10.80
N ARG A 145 -18.83 8.37 10.23
CA ARG A 145 -19.38 9.37 9.29
C ARG A 145 -18.89 9.17 7.86
N SER A 146 -18.15 8.10 7.61
CA SER A 146 -17.54 7.81 6.31
C SER A 146 -17.85 6.39 5.88
N THR A 147 -17.95 6.17 4.57
CA THR A 147 -18.01 4.81 4.04
C THR A 147 -16.60 4.33 3.75
N VAL A 148 -16.25 3.16 4.30
CA VAL A 148 -14.91 2.57 4.14
C VAL A 148 -14.91 1.65 2.93
N PHE A 149 -13.94 1.81 2.04
CA PHE A 149 -13.73 0.97 0.86
C PHE A 149 -12.33 0.37 0.87
N GLU A 150 -12.28 -0.96 0.76
CA GLU A 150 -11.04 -1.72 0.65
C GLU A 150 -10.57 -1.79 -0.80
N PHE A 151 -9.35 -1.31 -1.05
CA PHE A 151 -8.66 -1.45 -2.33
C PHE A 151 -7.72 -2.65 -2.24
N LYS A 152 -7.95 -3.63 -3.08
CA LYS A 152 -7.14 -4.85 -3.14
C LYS A 152 -5.96 -4.67 -4.09
N GLN A 153 -4.93 -5.47 -3.86
CA GLN A 153 -3.81 -5.60 -4.79
C GLN A 153 -4.34 -5.99 -6.17
N VAL A 154 -3.83 -5.33 -7.22
CA VAL A 154 -4.26 -5.61 -8.60
C VAL A 154 -3.57 -6.87 -9.10
N GLU A 155 -4.34 -7.83 -9.57
CA GLU A 155 -3.78 -9.06 -10.13
C GLU A 155 -3.01 -8.79 -11.43
N PRO A 156 -1.93 -9.55 -11.73
CA PRO A 156 -1.12 -9.34 -12.94
C PRO A 156 -1.94 -9.29 -14.24
N ARG A 157 -2.95 -10.14 -14.37
CA ARG A 157 -3.84 -10.16 -15.55
C ARG A 157 -4.69 -8.90 -15.68
N GLU A 158 -5.11 -8.32 -14.55
CA GLU A 158 -5.85 -7.07 -14.53
C GLU A 158 -4.94 -5.85 -14.73
N LEU A 159 -3.65 -5.97 -14.35
CA LEU A 159 -2.65 -4.93 -14.51
C LEU A 159 -2.14 -4.82 -15.96
N LEU A 160 -2.14 -5.94 -16.69
CA LEU A 160 -1.63 -6.04 -18.07
C LEU A 160 -2.16 -4.95 -19.02
N PRO A 161 -3.47 -4.60 -19.06
CA PRO A 161 -3.97 -3.53 -19.92
C PRO A 161 -3.36 -2.15 -19.63
N ALA A 162 -2.97 -1.88 -18.40
CA ALA A 162 -2.30 -0.62 -18.06
C ALA A 162 -0.85 -0.59 -18.57
N VAL A 163 -0.14 -1.73 -18.49
CA VAL A 163 1.20 -1.90 -19.04
C VAL A 163 1.17 -1.78 -20.57
N GLU A 164 0.26 -2.47 -21.25
CA GLU A 164 0.11 -2.40 -22.70
C GLU A 164 -0.20 -0.98 -23.18
N ARG A 165 -1.07 -0.27 -22.47
CA ARG A 165 -1.37 1.14 -22.77
C ARG A 165 -0.13 2.02 -22.61
N ALA A 166 0.66 1.82 -21.55
CA ALA A 166 1.91 2.56 -21.32
C ALA A 166 2.91 2.33 -22.44
N LEU A 167 3.15 1.07 -22.80
CA LEU A 167 4.05 0.68 -23.91
C LEU A 167 3.54 1.22 -25.27
N GLY A 168 2.23 1.18 -25.50
CA GLY A 168 1.61 1.74 -26.70
C GLY A 168 1.90 3.25 -26.85
N ILE A 169 1.73 4.02 -25.77
CA ILE A 169 2.01 5.47 -25.76
C ILE A 169 3.52 5.73 -25.96
N LEU A 170 4.39 4.93 -25.33
CA LEU A 170 5.84 5.05 -25.54
C LEU A 170 6.21 4.74 -27.00
N LYS A 171 5.56 3.75 -27.62
CA LYS A 171 5.76 3.40 -29.02
C LYS A 171 5.35 4.54 -29.97
N GLU A 172 4.23 5.19 -29.70
CA GLU A 172 3.77 6.36 -30.49
C GLU A 172 4.70 7.57 -30.37
N ARG A 173 5.35 7.75 -29.22
CA ARG A 173 6.26 8.87 -28.94
C ARG A 173 7.72 8.61 -29.35
N SER A 174 8.05 7.36 -29.57
CA SER A 174 9.41 6.97 -29.88
C SER A 174 9.83 7.50 -31.26
N PRO A 175 11.02 8.10 -31.37
CA PRO A 175 11.58 8.54 -32.67
C PRO A 175 12.04 7.36 -33.53
N LEU A 176 12.26 6.18 -32.93
CA LEU A 176 12.61 4.93 -33.58
C LEU A 176 11.50 3.92 -33.38
N PRO A 177 11.35 2.93 -34.28
CA PRO A 177 10.46 1.81 -34.06
C PRO A 177 10.75 1.15 -32.70
N LEU A 178 9.69 0.94 -31.91
CA LEU A 178 9.79 0.27 -30.60
C LEU A 178 9.17 -1.12 -30.69
N ALA A 179 9.95 -2.11 -30.35
CA ALA A 179 9.55 -3.51 -30.23
C ALA A 179 9.91 -4.06 -28.84
N TRP A 180 9.27 -5.13 -28.44
CA TRP A 180 9.57 -5.86 -27.20
C TRP A 180 9.48 -7.35 -27.41
N GLU A 181 10.26 -8.10 -26.62
CA GLU A 181 10.21 -9.55 -26.62
C GLU A 181 8.85 -10.08 -26.13
N GLU A 182 8.45 -11.25 -26.62
CA GLU A 182 7.23 -11.91 -26.17
C GLU A 182 7.25 -12.13 -24.64
N GLY A 183 6.18 -11.72 -23.97
CA GLY A 183 6.04 -11.85 -22.52
C GLY A 183 6.50 -10.67 -21.70
N VAL A 184 7.24 -9.68 -22.23
CA VAL A 184 7.68 -8.47 -21.49
C VAL A 184 6.51 -7.75 -20.79
N PRO A 185 5.35 -7.50 -21.41
CA PRO A 185 4.24 -6.85 -20.72
C PRO A 185 3.73 -7.64 -19.52
N MET A 186 3.58 -8.95 -19.64
CA MET A 186 3.12 -9.82 -18.56
C MET A 186 4.17 -9.93 -17.44
N LEU A 187 5.45 -9.95 -17.80
CA LEU A 187 6.55 -9.96 -16.85
C LEU A 187 6.54 -8.70 -15.99
N LEU A 188 6.42 -7.50 -16.59
CA LEU A 188 6.28 -6.24 -15.86
C LEU A 188 5.04 -6.25 -14.96
N ALA A 189 3.89 -6.70 -15.47
CA ALA A 189 2.66 -6.79 -14.69
C ALA A 189 2.82 -7.73 -13.47
N THR A 190 3.55 -8.83 -13.62
CA THR A 190 3.77 -9.81 -12.54
C THR A 190 4.75 -9.29 -11.49
N GLN A 191 5.86 -8.70 -11.93
CA GLN A 191 6.95 -8.32 -11.03
C GLN A 191 6.69 -7.02 -10.26
N CYS A 192 5.73 -6.18 -10.71
CA CYS A 192 5.41 -4.92 -10.01
C CYS A 192 4.48 -5.08 -8.80
N GLY A 193 4.14 -6.32 -8.43
CA GLY A 193 3.43 -6.62 -7.19
C GLY A 193 2.07 -5.92 -7.07
N GLY A 194 1.33 -5.76 -8.18
CA GLY A 194 -0.01 -5.16 -8.18
C GLY A 194 -0.05 -3.62 -8.03
N ASP A 195 1.09 -2.95 -8.04
CA ASP A 195 1.18 -1.48 -8.02
C ASP A 195 1.21 -0.95 -9.47
N VAL A 196 0.09 -0.34 -9.90
CA VAL A 196 -0.08 0.20 -11.26
C VAL A 196 0.93 1.32 -11.56
N ARG A 197 1.21 2.19 -10.57
CA ARG A 197 2.16 3.31 -10.75
C ARG A 197 3.56 2.78 -11.01
N LYS A 198 3.98 1.76 -10.25
CA LYS A 198 5.28 1.11 -10.44
C LYS A 198 5.38 0.43 -11.79
N ALA A 199 4.33 -0.26 -12.22
CA ALA A 199 4.31 -0.94 -13.51
C ALA A 199 4.47 0.05 -14.67
N VAL A 200 3.77 1.17 -14.62
CA VAL A 200 3.91 2.24 -15.64
C VAL A 200 5.29 2.88 -15.60
N SER A 201 5.82 3.18 -14.39
CA SER A 201 7.19 3.71 -14.26
C SER A 201 8.25 2.72 -14.71
N ALA A 202 8.03 1.41 -14.52
CA ALA A 202 8.93 0.39 -15.04
C ALA A 202 8.94 0.34 -16.57
N CYS A 203 7.78 0.57 -17.23
CA CYS A 203 7.74 0.72 -18.69
C CYS A 203 8.56 1.92 -19.18
N GLU A 204 8.46 3.05 -18.48
CA GLU A 204 9.20 4.29 -18.82
C GLU A 204 10.71 4.06 -18.67
N LEU A 205 11.15 3.49 -17.53
CA LEU A 205 12.56 3.18 -17.30
C LEU A 205 13.10 2.13 -18.27
N LEU A 206 12.33 1.11 -18.60
CA LEU A 206 12.73 0.10 -19.59
C LEU A 206 12.88 0.71 -20.98
N TYR A 207 12.01 1.63 -21.36
CA TYR A 207 12.13 2.37 -22.62
C TYR A 207 13.36 3.27 -22.65
N GLU A 208 13.68 3.98 -21.56
CA GLU A 208 14.87 4.83 -21.46
C GLU A 208 16.18 4.02 -21.48
N ALA A 209 16.16 2.80 -20.98
CA ALA A 209 17.30 1.90 -20.94
C ALA A 209 17.46 1.04 -22.22
N ALA A 210 16.53 1.14 -23.17
CA ALA A 210 16.51 0.24 -24.34
C ALA A 210 17.68 0.50 -25.29
N ASP A 211 18.30 -0.59 -25.72
CA ASP A 211 19.35 -0.57 -26.71
C ASP A 211 18.81 -0.42 -28.13
N VAL A 212 19.52 0.32 -28.98
CA VAL A 212 19.22 0.39 -30.41
C VAL A 212 19.83 -0.82 -31.12
N THR A 213 18.99 -1.71 -31.61
CA THR A 213 19.40 -2.89 -32.35
C THR A 213 18.82 -2.82 -33.77
N ASN A 214 19.67 -2.82 -34.80
CA ASN A 214 19.25 -2.73 -36.22
C ASN A 214 18.35 -1.53 -36.57
N GLY A 215 18.49 -0.39 -35.85
CA GLY A 215 17.68 0.80 -36.06
C GLY A 215 16.32 0.78 -35.33
N GLU A 216 16.06 -0.19 -34.50
CA GLU A 216 14.90 -0.31 -33.64
C GLU A 216 15.29 -0.34 -32.18
N LEU A 217 14.44 0.19 -31.29
CA LEU A 217 14.55 0.03 -29.85
C LEU A 217 13.91 -1.30 -29.45
N LEU A 218 14.68 -2.19 -28.84
CA LEU A 218 14.19 -3.49 -28.40
C LEU A 218 14.17 -3.59 -26.88
N LEU A 219 12.97 -3.78 -26.28
CA LEU A 219 12.81 -4.04 -24.86
C LEU A 219 12.99 -5.55 -24.61
N LYS A 220 14.05 -5.89 -23.88
CA LYS A 220 14.40 -7.28 -23.56
C LYS A 220 13.80 -7.72 -22.23
N SER A 221 13.50 -9.00 -22.13
CA SER A 221 12.97 -9.62 -20.90
C SER A 221 13.96 -9.55 -19.73
N GLU A 222 15.26 -9.62 -20.03
CA GLU A 222 16.33 -9.50 -19.02
C GLU A 222 16.34 -8.12 -18.39
N ASP A 223 16.26 -7.07 -19.19
CA ASP A 223 16.22 -5.68 -18.71
C ASP A 223 14.92 -5.41 -17.96
N ALA A 224 13.79 -5.95 -18.44
CA ALA A 224 12.51 -5.87 -17.77
C ALA A 224 12.54 -6.49 -16.36
N LEU A 225 13.23 -7.63 -16.20
CA LEU A 225 13.47 -8.24 -14.89
C LEU A 225 14.29 -7.32 -13.97
N GLN A 226 15.38 -6.74 -14.48
CA GLN A 226 16.23 -5.86 -13.67
C GLN A 226 15.48 -4.60 -13.20
N VAL A 227 14.70 -3.99 -14.07
CA VAL A 227 13.89 -2.80 -13.75
C VAL A 227 12.77 -3.13 -12.76
N ALA A 228 12.15 -4.30 -12.89
CA ALA A 228 11.02 -4.71 -12.07
C ALA A 228 11.42 -5.41 -10.74
N GLN A 229 12.56 -6.12 -10.67
CA GLN A 229 13.00 -6.90 -9.50
C GLN A 229 13.15 -6.11 -8.20
N ARG A 230 13.43 -4.81 -8.25
CA ARG A 230 13.42 -3.96 -7.05
C ARG A 230 12.04 -3.79 -6.42
N SER A 231 10.99 -4.27 -7.08
CA SER A 231 9.60 -4.11 -6.66
C SER A 231 9.01 -5.32 -5.93
N ALA A 232 9.44 -6.54 -6.27
CA ALA A 232 8.84 -7.77 -5.74
C ALA A 232 9.17 -8.05 -4.27
N MET A 233 10.27 -7.50 -3.75
CA MET A 233 10.74 -7.71 -2.38
C MET A 233 10.28 -6.64 -1.39
N ARG A 234 9.43 -5.69 -1.79
CA ARG A 234 8.86 -4.75 -0.82
C ARG A 234 7.62 -5.35 -0.16
N TYR A 235 7.88 -6.09 0.89
CA TYR A 235 6.98 -6.30 2.00
C TYR A 235 6.43 -4.94 2.44
N ASP A 236 5.13 -4.78 2.38
CA ASP A 236 4.48 -3.54 2.82
C ASP A 236 4.59 -3.47 4.35
N LYS A 237 5.54 -2.67 4.85
CA LYS A 237 5.88 -2.58 6.29
C LYS A 237 4.73 -2.07 7.17
N GLY A 238 3.56 -1.83 6.63
CA GLY A 238 2.38 -1.31 7.33
C GLY A 238 1.06 -1.90 6.86
N GLY A 239 1.04 -2.82 5.91
CA GLY A 239 -0.19 -3.39 5.35
C GLY A 239 -0.73 -4.61 6.12
N ASP A 240 -1.98 -5.00 5.80
CA ASP A 240 -2.66 -6.17 6.38
C ASP A 240 -1.82 -7.46 6.27
N ALA A 241 -1.04 -7.62 5.19
CA ALA A 241 -0.14 -8.75 5.01
C ALA A 241 0.95 -8.87 6.10
N MET A 242 1.41 -7.74 6.66
CA MET A 242 2.34 -7.73 7.80
C MET A 242 1.64 -8.20 9.08
N TYR A 243 0.43 -7.71 9.33
CA TYR A 243 -0.37 -8.13 10.49
C TYR A 243 -0.75 -9.60 10.41
N ASP A 244 -1.13 -10.07 9.21
CA ASP A 244 -1.43 -11.48 8.97
C ASP A 244 -0.21 -12.36 9.19
N CYS A 245 0.95 -11.96 8.68
CA CYS A 245 2.22 -12.66 8.89
C CYS A 245 2.63 -12.67 10.38
N ALA A 246 2.48 -11.54 11.07
CA ALA A 246 2.75 -11.44 12.51
C ALA A 246 1.79 -12.31 13.33
N SER A 247 0.50 -12.29 12.97
CA SER A 247 -0.53 -13.14 13.58
C SER A 247 -0.25 -14.62 13.34
N ALA A 248 0.16 -14.97 12.11
CA ALA A 248 0.51 -16.35 11.75
C ALA A 248 1.74 -16.83 12.50
N LEU A 249 2.79 -15.99 12.61
CA LEU A 249 3.98 -16.28 13.42
C LEU A 249 3.60 -16.59 14.88
N MET A 250 2.82 -15.69 15.52
CA MET A 250 2.39 -15.88 16.90
C MET A 250 1.54 -17.16 17.09
N LYS A 251 0.64 -17.45 16.14
CA LYS A 251 -0.19 -18.67 16.16
C LYS A 251 0.65 -19.92 15.98
N SER A 252 1.67 -19.90 15.13
CA SER A 252 2.60 -21.02 14.92
C SER A 252 3.42 -21.30 16.19
N LEU A 253 3.94 -20.25 16.84
CA LEU A 253 4.65 -20.39 18.13
C LEU A 253 3.75 -20.97 19.20
N ARG A 254 2.54 -20.47 19.36
CA ARG A 254 1.52 -20.93 20.30
C ARG A 254 1.07 -22.35 20.00
N GLY A 255 0.90 -22.68 18.72
CA GLY A 255 0.50 -24.00 18.23
C GLY A 255 1.61 -25.04 18.26
N SER A 256 2.83 -24.70 18.71
CA SER A 256 3.98 -25.62 18.77
C SER A 256 4.37 -26.17 17.39
N ASP A 257 4.31 -25.33 16.36
CA ASP A 257 4.73 -25.64 15.00
C ASP A 257 6.01 -24.86 14.65
N PRO A 258 7.20 -25.46 14.85
CA PRO A 258 8.47 -24.79 14.56
C PRO A 258 8.69 -24.52 13.07
N ASP A 259 8.19 -25.38 12.17
CA ASP A 259 8.38 -25.23 10.72
C ASP A 259 7.58 -24.03 10.20
N ALA A 260 6.31 -23.92 10.60
CA ALA A 260 5.52 -22.74 10.27
C ALA A 260 6.08 -21.46 10.92
N ALA A 261 6.57 -21.52 12.16
CA ALA A 261 7.19 -20.37 12.82
C ALA A 261 8.43 -19.88 12.07
N LEU A 262 9.30 -20.78 11.63
CA LEU A 262 10.47 -20.46 10.81
C LEU A 262 10.07 -19.89 9.44
N HIS A 263 9.05 -20.45 8.80
CA HIS A 263 8.54 -19.93 7.54
C HIS A 263 8.09 -18.47 7.64
N TYR A 264 7.25 -18.15 8.63
CA TYR A 264 6.78 -16.77 8.82
C TYR A 264 7.89 -15.83 9.31
N LEU A 265 8.84 -16.32 10.11
CA LEU A 265 10.04 -15.57 10.48
C LEU A 265 10.87 -15.21 9.23
N ALA A 266 11.13 -16.19 8.37
CA ALA A 266 11.90 -15.98 7.12
C ALA A 266 11.26 -14.90 6.24
N ARG A 267 9.92 -14.87 6.13
CA ARG A 267 9.20 -13.83 5.38
C ARG A 267 9.47 -12.42 5.90
N PHE A 268 9.57 -12.22 7.22
CA PHE A 268 9.97 -10.94 7.80
C PHE A 268 11.40 -10.56 7.45
N LEU A 269 12.32 -11.51 7.56
CA LEU A 269 13.75 -11.27 7.34
C LEU A 269 14.07 -11.00 5.87
N GLU A 270 13.44 -11.71 4.93
CA GLU A 270 13.52 -11.44 3.48
C GLU A 270 12.97 -10.07 3.12
N ALA A 271 11.95 -9.61 3.82
CA ALA A 271 11.41 -8.25 3.68
C ALA A 271 12.30 -7.16 4.32
N GLY A 272 13.38 -7.54 4.97
CA GLY A 272 14.28 -6.64 5.70
C GLY A 272 13.68 -6.08 6.99
N ASP A 273 12.59 -6.69 7.52
CA ASP A 273 11.98 -6.30 8.78
C ASP A 273 12.53 -7.15 9.93
N LEU A 274 13.48 -6.57 10.65
CA LEU A 274 14.09 -7.20 11.82
C LEU A 274 13.34 -6.86 13.12
N VAL A 275 12.68 -5.72 13.17
CA VAL A 275 12.09 -5.17 14.40
C VAL A 275 10.80 -5.89 14.78
N THR A 276 9.92 -6.14 13.83
CA THR A 276 8.63 -6.77 14.09
C THR A 276 8.77 -8.19 14.64
N PRO A 277 9.52 -9.11 14.01
CA PRO A 277 9.68 -10.45 14.55
C PRO A 277 10.38 -10.43 15.92
N CYS A 278 11.35 -9.56 16.16
CA CYS A 278 11.99 -9.42 17.48
C CYS A 278 10.96 -9.08 18.57
N ARG A 279 10.08 -8.13 18.32
CA ARG A 279 9.00 -7.77 19.27
C ARG A 279 8.03 -8.92 19.50
N ARG A 280 7.65 -9.65 18.46
CA ARG A 280 6.71 -10.78 18.56
C ARG A 280 7.30 -11.96 19.34
N LEU A 281 8.57 -12.29 19.10
CA LEU A 281 9.27 -13.32 19.86
C LEU A 281 9.37 -12.98 21.35
N LEU A 282 9.71 -11.74 21.71
CA LEU A 282 9.75 -11.28 23.10
C LEU A 282 8.35 -11.33 23.75
N CYS A 283 7.31 -10.95 23.03
CA CYS A 283 5.93 -11.01 23.49
C CYS A 283 5.53 -12.47 23.78
N SER A 284 5.75 -13.38 22.82
CA SER A 284 5.43 -14.80 22.95
C SER A 284 6.18 -15.48 24.09
N ALA A 285 7.44 -15.09 24.33
CA ALA A 285 8.22 -15.61 25.47
C ALA A 285 7.54 -15.34 26.81
N SER A 286 6.88 -14.19 26.97
CA SER A 286 6.18 -13.81 28.20
C SER A 286 4.73 -14.29 28.21
N GLU A 287 3.99 -14.14 27.10
CA GLU A 287 2.56 -14.39 26.99
C GLU A 287 2.24 -15.88 26.87
N ASP A 288 2.93 -16.60 25.96
CA ASP A 288 2.61 -17.99 25.62
C ASP A 288 3.41 -19.02 26.41
N ILE A 289 4.65 -18.69 26.78
CA ILE A 289 5.54 -19.56 27.55
C ILE A 289 5.46 -19.24 29.04
N GLY A 290 5.65 -17.97 29.38
CA GLY A 290 5.49 -17.45 30.74
C GLY A 290 6.21 -18.30 31.79
N MET A 291 5.46 -18.67 32.81
CA MET A 291 5.97 -19.43 33.96
C MET A 291 6.15 -20.92 33.69
N ALA A 292 5.74 -21.46 32.55
CA ALA A 292 6.02 -22.85 32.18
C ALA A 292 7.52 -23.07 31.89
N TYR A 293 8.22 -22.05 31.39
CA TYR A 293 9.65 -22.04 31.19
C TYR A 293 10.23 -20.62 31.39
N PRO A 294 10.45 -20.17 32.65
CA PRO A 294 10.79 -18.77 32.95
C PRO A 294 12.08 -18.27 32.28
N GLN A 295 13.04 -19.17 31.99
CA GLN A 295 14.28 -18.80 31.30
C GLN A 295 14.07 -18.39 29.84
N ALA A 296 12.94 -18.74 29.25
CA ALA A 296 12.64 -18.41 27.82
C ALA A 296 12.82 -16.92 27.53
N VAL A 297 12.33 -16.05 28.43
CA VAL A 297 12.43 -14.59 28.25
C VAL A 297 13.89 -14.13 28.17
N ALA A 298 14.75 -14.64 29.06
CA ALA A 298 16.17 -14.27 29.07
C ALA A 298 16.91 -14.77 27.81
N ILE A 299 16.64 -16.01 27.41
CA ILE A 299 17.24 -16.60 26.19
C ILE A 299 16.79 -15.85 24.94
N VAL A 300 15.49 -15.63 24.79
CA VAL A 300 14.94 -14.90 23.64
C VAL A 300 15.45 -13.47 23.61
N LYS A 301 15.57 -12.81 24.76
CA LYS A 301 16.17 -11.46 24.84
C LYS A 301 17.61 -11.46 24.35
N ALA A 302 18.44 -12.44 24.78
CA ALA A 302 19.81 -12.58 24.29
C ALA A 302 19.86 -12.82 22.77
N CYS A 303 18.99 -13.67 22.24
CA CYS A 303 18.89 -13.91 20.80
C CYS A 303 18.51 -12.64 20.03
N VAL A 304 17.53 -11.87 20.53
CA VAL A 304 17.10 -10.61 19.93
C VAL A 304 18.22 -9.58 19.96
N ASP A 305 18.92 -9.42 21.11
CA ASP A 305 20.04 -8.48 21.19
C ASP A 305 21.17 -8.85 20.23
N THR A 306 21.50 -10.14 20.14
CA THR A 306 22.48 -10.64 19.17
C THR A 306 22.06 -10.34 17.73
N ALA A 307 20.79 -10.59 17.40
CA ALA A 307 20.26 -10.31 16.06
C ALA A 307 20.34 -8.81 15.72
N MET A 308 20.01 -7.95 16.67
CA MET A 308 20.08 -6.49 16.49
C MET A 308 21.51 -5.97 16.35
N GLN A 309 22.49 -6.63 16.96
CA GLN A 309 23.92 -6.29 16.83
C GLN A 309 24.51 -6.77 15.51
N LEU A 310 24.16 -8.00 15.08
CA LEU A 310 24.68 -8.58 13.83
C LEU A 310 24.06 -7.93 12.59
N GLY A 311 22.75 -7.65 12.62
CA GLY A 311 22.02 -7.24 11.43
C GLY A 311 21.81 -8.39 10.44
N LEU A 312 21.16 -8.10 9.30
CA LEU A 312 20.94 -9.07 8.23
C LEU A 312 22.19 -9.17 7.34
N PRO A 313 22.54 -10.37 6.85
CA PRO A 313 21.76 -11.62 6.93
C PRO A 313 21.99 -12.46 8.20
N GLU A 314 23.02 -12.21 9.01
CA GLU A 314 23.45 -13.06 10.13
C GLU A 314 22.41 -13.13 11.27
N ALA A 315 21.58 -12.10 11.42
CA ALA A 315 20.49 -12.04 12.40
C ALA A 315 19.50 -13.21 12.31
N GLN A 316 19.42 -13.88 11.16
CA GLN A 316 18.53 -15.02 10.96
C GLN A 316 18.82 -16.18 11.89
N LEU A 317 20.08 -16.43 12.25
CA LEU A 317 20.47 -17.56 13.09
C LEU A 317 19.96 -17.42 14.53
N PRO A 318 20.26 -16.34 15.27
CA PRO A 318 19.74 -16.16 16.63
C PRO A 318 18.21 -16.05 16.68
N LEU A 319 17.56 -15.47 15.66
CA LEU A 319 16.10 -15.41 15.62
C LEU A 319 15.45 -16.75 15.32
N ALA A 320 16.04 -17.58 14.46
CA ALA A 320 15.60 -18.95 14.24
C ALA A 320 15.73 -19.79 15.53
N GLN A 321 16.83 -19.63 16.27
CA GLN A 321 17.01 -20.27 17.56
C GLN A 321 15.91 -19.88 18.56
N ALA A 322 15.58 -18.59 18.64
CA ALA A 322 14.50 -18.09 19.49
C ALA A 322 13.12 -18.66 19.08
N ALA A 323 12.83 -18.68 17.77
CA ALA A 323 11.57 -19.21 17.26
C ALA A 323 11.41 -20.72 17.54
N ILE A 324 12.45 -21.51 17.32
CA ILE A 324 12.44 -22.96 17.63
C ILE A 324 12.24 -23.16 19.13
N LEU A 325 12.99 -22.45 19.99
CA LEU A 325 12.81 -22.52 21.43
C LEU A 325 11.37 -22.26 21.84
N LEU A 326 10.78 -21.16 21.35
CA LEU A 326 9.42 -20.78 21.70
C LEU A 326 8.38 -21.77 21.15
N ALA A 327 8.58 -22.32 19.95
CA ALA A 327 7.66 -23.31 19.39
C ALA A 327 7.69 -24.63 20.14
N THR A 328 8.86 -25.05 20.66
CA THR A 328 9.03 -26.35 21.33
C THR A 328 8.92 -26.30 22.85
N ALA A 329 8.98 -25.13 23.47
CA ALA A 329 8.85 -24.96 24.91
C ALA A 329 7.43 -25.27 25.42
N PRO A 330 7.28 -25.70 26.69
CA PRO A 330 5.97 -25.84 27.30
C PRO A 330 5.23 -24.48 27.36
N LYS A 331 3.91 -24.51 27.25
CA LYS A 331 3.06 -23.31 27.18
C LYS A 331 2.33 -23.04 28.49
N SER A 332 2.18 -21.77 28.84
CA SER A 332 1.37 -21.32 29.97
C SER A 332 0.86 -19.91 29.72
N ASN A 333 -0.44 -19.72 29.93
CA ASN A 333 -1.09 -18.41 29.88
C ASN A 333 -1.25 -17.77 31.26
N SER A 334 -0.47 -18.20 32.25
CA SER A 334 -0.58 -17.74 33.65
C SER A 334 -0.24 -16.25 33.85
N VAL A 335 0.25 -15.57 32.82
CA VAL A 335 0.60 -14.15 32.83
C VAL A 335 -0.50 -13.29 32.20
N VAL A 336 -1.45 -13.90 31.52
CA VAL A 336 -2.62 -13.29 30.87
C VAL A 336 -3.85 -13.57 31.72
#